data_81935aeb9b99cd20c0e34e1e46b39644
#
_entry.id   81935aeb9b99cd20c0e34e1e46b39644
#
_cell.length_a   1.000
_cell.length_b   1.000
_cell.length_c   1.000
_cell.angle_alpha   90.00
_cell.angle_beta   90.00
_cell.angle_gamma   90.00
#
_symmetry.space_group_name_H-M   'P 1'
#
loop_
_entity.id
_entity.type
_entity.pdbx_description
1 polymer ?
#
loop_
_entity_poly.entity_id
_entity_poly.type
_entity_poly.pdbx_seq_one_letter_code
_entity_poly.pdbx_strand_id
1 'polypeptide(L)'
;MKMKNNVIKNITNKTLGILGGGQLGKMIAIEASRLGIKTCIFDTNKNAPAFQNANIIINSDYTNKKALKQFVKHSDKITYEFENIPLESLNFLEKNSQIFPGIKALKYSQDRLLEKEFISNLGISVAPFYQIKK
;
A
#
# COMPACT_ATOMS: atom_id res chain seq x y z
N MET A 1 0.90 11.84 -30.08
CA MET A 1 -0.37 11.13 -29.75
C MET A 1 -0.25 9.61 -29.64
N LYS A 2 0.71 8.93 -30.29
CA LYS A 2 0.92 7.45 -30.21
C LYS A 2 1.40 6.93 -28.84
N MET A 3 2.18 7.68 -28.05
CA MET A 3 2.67 7.25 -26.73
C MET A 3 1.57 7.09 -25.68
N LYS A 4 0.57 7.99 -25.62
CA LYS A 4 -0.53 7.90 -24.66
C LYS A 4 -1.39 6.64 -24.84
N ASN A 5 -1.63 6.22 -26.09
CA ASN A 5 -2.44 5.04 -26.37
C ASN A 5 -1.75 3.70 -25.99
N ASN A 6 -0.40 3.65 -26.02
CA ASN A 6 0.33 2.45 -25.60
C ASN A 6 0.38 2.30 -24.09
N VAL A 7 0.46 3.41 -23.34
CA VAL A 7 0.44 3.37 -21.87
C VAL A 7 -0.92 2.88 -21.39
N ILE A 8 -2.02 3.40 -21.94
CA ILE A 8 -3.37 2.98 -21.56
C ILE A 8 -3.62 1.50 -21.88
N LYS A 9 -3.19 1.01 -23.03
CA LYS A 9 -3.31 -0.42 -23.38
C LYS A 9 -2.54 -1.35 -22.45
N ASN A 10 -1.44 -0.87 -21.84
CA ASN A 10 -0.61 -1.66 -20.92
C ASN A 10 -1.13 -1.70 -19.48
N ILE A 11 -2.04 -0.80 -19.09
CA ILE A 11 -2.60 -0.76 -17.73
C ILE A 11 -4.00 -1.38 -17.65
N THR A 12 -4.76 -1.42 -18.74
CA THR A 12 -6.05 -2.13 -18.80
C THR A 12 -5.83 -3.62 -18.62
N ASN A 13 -6.63 -4.26 -17.79
CA ASN A 13 -6.50 -5.65 -17.32
C ASN A 13 -5.42 -5.89 -16.24
N LYS A 14 -4.76 -4.85 -15.74
CA LYS A 14 -3.90 -4.95 -14.57
C LYS A 14 -4.72 -4.91 -13.28
N THR A 15 -4.18 -5.51 -12.24
CA THR A 15 -4.77 -5.50 -10.90
C THR A 15 -3.84 -4.79 -9.93
N LEU A 16 -4.33 -3.71 -9.33
CA LEU A 16 -3.66 -3.02 -8.25
C LEU A 16 -4.03 -3.69 -6.91
N GLY A 17 -3.04 -4.21 -6.21
CA GLY A 17 -3.19 -4.64 -4.83
C GLY A 17 -3.14 -3.44 -3.89
N ILE A 18 -4.09 -3.33 -2.98
CA ILE A 18 -4.17 -2.25 -1.99
C ILE A 18 -4.19 -2.87 -0.60
N LEU A 19 -3.15 -2.60 0.20
CA LEU A 19 -3.11 -2.95 1.63
C LEU A 19 -3.74 -1.81 2.43
N GLY A 20 -4.80 -2.13 3.14
CA GLY A 20 -5.65 -1.16 3.79
C GLY A 20 -6.91 -0.88 2.97
N GLY A 21 -8.05 -1.12 3.60
CA GLY A 21 -9.37 -0.97 3.01
C GLY A 21 -10.15 0.21 3.58
N GLY A 22 -9.48 1.19 4.18
CA GLY A 22 -10.07 2.40 4.74
C GLY A 22 -10.62 3.34 3.66
N GLN A 23 -10.87 4.60 4.05
CA GLN A 23 -11.41 5.60 3.12
C GLN A 23 -10.43 5.93 2.00
N LEU A 24 -9.14 6.04 2.29
CA LEU A 24 -8.14 6.30 1.26
C LEU A 24 -8.02 5.11 0.29
N GLY A 25 -8.03 3.87 0.80
CA GLY A 25 -8.07 2.68 -0.03
C GLY A 25 -9.30 2.64 -0.94
N LYS A 26 -10.47 3.07 -0.44
CA LYS A 26 -11.68 3.23 -1.25
C LYS A 26 -11.51 4.27 -2.36
N MET A 27 -10.93 5.43 -2.04
CA MET A 27 -10.67 6.47 -3.05
C MET A 27 -9.71 5.97 -4.13
N ILE A 28 -8.64 5.28 -3.76
CA ILE A 28 -7.71 4.65 -4.71
C ILE A 28 -8.45 3.65 -5.60
N ALA A 29 -9.31 2.80 -5.02
CA ALA A 29 -10.06 1.80 -5.77
C ALA A 29 -11.04 2.42 -6.79
N ILE A 30 -11.71 3.52 -6.42
CA ILE A 30 -12.59 4.27 -7.32
C ILE A 30 -11.80 4.83 -8.51
N GLU A 31 -10.67 5.48 -8.25
CA GLU A 31 -9.86 6.06 -9.33
C GLU A 31 -9.20 4.98 -10.20
N ALA A 32 -8.77 3.87 -9.63
CA ALA A 32 -8.29 2.72 -10.38
C ALA A 32 -9.37 2.19 -11.35
N SER A 33 -10.60 2.07 -10.88
CA SER A 33 -11.74 1.65 -11.71
C SER A 33 -12.01 2.61 -12.87
N ARG A 34 -11.92 3.93 -12.66
CA ARG A 34 -12.04 4.95 -13.71
C ARG A 34 -10.97 4.80 -14.79
N LEU A 35 -9.80 4.29 -14.45
CA LEU A 35 -8.70 4.01 -15.36
C LEU A 35 -8.78 2.61 -15.99
N GLY A 36 -9.81 1.82 -15.69
CA GLY A 36 -9.95 0.44 -16.18
C GLY A 36 -9.01 -0.56 -15.50
N ILE A 37 -8.48 -0.22 -14.31
CA ILE A 37 -7.61 -1.05 -13.48
C ILE A 37 -8.46 -1.79 -12.46
N LYS A 38 -8.30 -3.11 -12.36
CA LYS A 38 -8.91 -3.91 -11.31
C LYS A 38 -8.21 -3.68 -9.97
N THR A 39 -8.91 -3.93 -8.87
CA THR A 39 -8.34 -3.83 -7.52
C THR A 39 -8.50 -5.12 -6.75
N CYS A 40 -7.44 -5.49 -6.02
CA CYS A 40 -7.45 -6.52 -4.99
C CYS A 40 -7.17 -5.82 -3.65
N ILE A 41 -8.12 -5.85 -2.73
CA ILE A 41 -8.02 -5.13 -1.45
C ILE A 41 -7.85 -6.12 -0.31
N PHE A 42 -6.85 -5.87 0.52
CA PHE A 42 -6.54 -6.64 1.71
C PHE A 42 -6.79 -5.79 2.95
N ASP A 43 -7.64 -6.25 3.86
CA ASP A 43 -7.88 -5.59 5.15
C ASP A 43 -8.30 -6.60 6.21
N THR A 44 -8.00 -6.27 7.48
CA THR A 44 -8.42 -7.07 8.63
C THR A 44 -9.88 -6.84 9.00
N ASN A 45 -10.41 -5.66 8.71
CA ASN A 45 -11.79 -5.30 8.98
C ASN A 45 -12.72 -5.85 7.89
N LYS A 46 -13.61 -6.78 8.24
CA LYS A 46 -14.60 -7.36 7.31
C LYS A 46 -15.54 -6.33 6.70
N ASN A 47 -15.71 -5.17 7.33
CA ASN A 47 -16.56 -4.07 6.89
C ASN A 47 -15.74 -2.91 6.30
N ALA A 48 -14.53 -3.18 5.81
CA ALA A 48 -13.67 -2.15 5.25
C ALA A 48 -14.37 -1.38 4.12
N PRO A 49 -14.40 -0.04 4.17
CA PRO A 49 -15.12 0.79 3.19
C PRO A 49 -14.73 0.53 1.73
N ALA A 50 -13.46 0.21 1.48
CA ALA A 50 -12.93 -0.04 0.15
C ALA A 50 -13.44 -1.35 -0.48
N PHE A 51 -13.93 -2.31 0.31
CA PHE A 51 -14.47 -3.58 -0.20
C PHE A 51 -15.66 -3.38 -1.13
N GLN A 52 -16.40 -2.28 -0.97
CA GLN A 52 -17.51 -1.92 -1.86
C GLN A 52 -17.06 -1.64 -3.32
N ASN A 53 -15.80 -1.32 -3.53
CA ASN A 53 -15.24 -0.96 -4.83
C ASN A 53 -14.13 -1.92 -5.29
N ALA A 54 -13.96 -3.05 -4.57
CA ALA A 54 -12.95 -4.05 -4.87
C ALA A 54 -13.45 -5.06 -5.92
N ASN A 55 -12.58 -5.47 -6.85
CA ASN A 55 -12.83 -6.62 -7.71
C ASN A 55 -12.54 -7.93 -6.97
N ILE A 56 -11.53 -7.91 -6.08
CA ILE A 56 -11.12 -9.04 -5.26
C ILE A 56 -10.94 -8.55 -3.83
N ILE A 57 -11.52 -9.29 -2.89
CA ILE A 57 -11.46 -9.00 -1.45
C ILE A 57 -10.66 -10.09 -0.76
N ILE A 58 -9.71 -9.69 0.08
CA ILE A 58 -9.00 -10.58 1.00
C ILE A 58 -9.17 -10.01 2.40
N ASN A 59 -10.08 -10.59 3.17
CA ASN A 59 -10.28 -10.23 4.55
C ASN A 59 -9.49 -11.20 5.44
N SER A 60 -8.39 -10.74 6.02
CA SER A 60 -7.52 -11.57 6.85
C SER A 60 -6.59 -10.69 7.68
N ASP A 61 -5.98 -11.29 8.71
CA ASP A 61 -4.89 -10.65 9.45
C ASP A 61 -3.68 -10.42 8.54
N TYR A 62 -3.00 -9.28 8.70
CA TYR A 62 -1.82 -8.92 7.92
C TYR A 62 -0.64 -9.90 8.10
N THR A 63 -0.59 -10.65 9.19
CA THR A 63 0.44 -11.66 9.45
C THR A 63 0.15 -13.01 8.80
N ASN A 64 -1.04 -13.21 8.23
CA ASN A 64 -1.44 -14.45 7.59
C ASN A 64 -0.71 -14.67 6.27
N LYS A 65 0.36 -15.44 6.29
CA LYS A 65 1.21 -15.73 5.11
C LYS A 65 0.44 -16.39 3.96
N LYS A 66 -0.59 -17.20 4.24
CA LYS A 66 -1.43 -17.82 3.19
C LYS A 66 -2.26 -16.77 2.45
N ALA A 67 -2.87 -15.86 3.20
CA ALA A 67 -3.64 -14.75 2.64
C ALA A 67 -2.72 -13.77 1.86
N LEU A 68 -1.52 -13.47 2.39
CA LEU A 68 -0.53 -12.63 1.70
C LEU A 68 -0.08 -13.26 0.36
N LYS A 69 0.11 -14.58 0.31
CA LYS A 69 0.41 -15.29 -0.96
C LYS A 69 -0.73 -15.14 -1.97
N GLN A 70 -1.99 -15.25 -1.53
CA GLN A 70 -3.14 -15.03 -2.40
C GLN A 70 -3.19 -13.58 -2.91
N PHE A 71 -2.92 -12.61 -2.02
CA PHE A 71 -2.88 -11.21 -2.39
C PHE A 71 -1.82 -10.91 -3.47
N VAL A 72 -0.60 -11.42 -3.30
CA VAL A 72 0.45 -11.32 -4.33
C VAL A 72 0.02 -11.95 -5.64
N LYS A 73 -0.58 -13.14 -5.61
CA LYS A 73 -1.04 -13.85 -6.81
C LYS A 73 -2.07 -13.04 -7.62
N HIS A 74 -2.88 -12.24 -6.95
CA HIS A 74 -3.94 -11.44 -7.56
C HIS A 74 -3.54 -9.99 -7.87
N SER A 75 -2.29 -9.60 -7.60
CA SER A 75 -1.84 -8.22 -7.71
C SER A 75 -0.65 -8.10 -8.67
N ASP A 76 -0.76 -7.29 -9.73
CA ASP A 76 0.38 -6.98 -10.60
C ASP A 76 1.37 -6.01 -9.95
N LYS A 77 0.86 -5.06 -9.17
CA LYS A 77 1.58 -4.09 -8.36
C LYS A 77 0.84 -3.91 -7.05
N ILE A 78 1.57 -3.55 -6.00
CA ILE A 78 0.99 -3.36 -4.68
C ILE A 78 1.24 -1.93 -4.21
N THR A 79 0.23 -1.33 -3.60
CA THR A 79 0.34 -0.11 -2.80
C THR A 79 -0.25 -0.33 -1.41
N TYR A 80 0.00 0.60 -0.52
CA TYR A 80 -0.59 0.59 0.81
C TYR A 80 -1.10 2.00 1.16
N GLU A 81 -2.16 2.05 1.95
CA GLU A 81 -2.69 3.29 2.52
C GLU A 81 -2.65 3.27 4.06
N PHE A 82 -2.44 2.07 4.64
CA PHE A 82 -2.42 1.88 6.08
C PHE A 82 -0.97 1.81 6.59
N GLU A 83 -0.62 2.68 7.53
CA GLU A 83 0.76 2.81 8.01
C GLU A 83 1.15 1.68 8.99
N ASN A 84 0.21 1.11 9.74
CA ASN A 84 0.50 0.13 10.80
C ASN A 84 0.57 -1.32 10.31
N ILE A 85 1.04 -1.54 9.09
CA ILE A 85 1.26 -2.89 8.57
C ILE A 85 2.56 -3.46 9.17
N PRO A 86 2.54 -4.71 9.69
CA PRO A 86 3.74 -5.32 10.24
C PRO A 86 4.87 -5.39 9.21
N LEU A 87 6.08 -4.99 9.61
CA LEU A 87 7.25 -4.99 8.73
C LEU A 87 7.58 -6.38 8.15
N GLU A 88 7.32 -7.45 8.91
CA GLU A 88 7.49 -8.83 8.41
C GLU A 88 6.60 -9.09 7.19
N SER A 89 5.36 -8.63 7.22
CA SER A 89 4.41 -8.77 6.12
C SER A 89 4.84 -8.00 4.89
N LEU A 90 5.32 -6.77 5.08
CA LEU A 90 5.86 -5.94 4.00
C LEU A 90 7.12 -6.56 3.39
N ASN A 91 8.03 -7.06 4.21
CA ASN A 91 9.23 -7.77 3.75
C ASN A 91 8.87 -9.02 2.92
N PHE A 92 7.81 -9.74 3.32
CA PHE A 92 7.30 -10.85 2.54
C PHE A 92 6.76 -10.39 1.18
N LEU A 93 5.98 -9.33 1.16
CA LEU A 93 5.39 -8.79 -0.07
C LEU A 93 6.45 -8.23 -1.03
N GLU A 94 7.45 -7.50 -0.52
CA GLU A 94 8.53 -6.94 -1.34
C GLU A 94 9.38 -8.02 -2.03
N LYS A 95 9.59 -9.16 -1.35
CA LYS A 95 10.29 -10.32 -1.93
C LYS A 95 9.50 -11.01 -3.05
N ASN A 96 8.18 -10.87 -3.08
CA ASN A 96 7.30 -11.62 -3.96
C ASN A 96 6.52 -10.74 -4.96
N SER A 97 6.61 -9.42 -4.85
CA SER A 97 5.92 -8.46 -5.72
C SER A 97 6.62 -7.11 -5.68
N GLN A 98 6.20 -6.21 -6.57
CA GLN A 98 6.63 -4.81 -6.52
C GLN A 98 5.63 -4.00 -5.70
N ILE A 99 6.13 -3.34 -4.66
CA ILE A 99 5.33 -2.52 -3.75
C ILE A 99 5.77 -1.04 -3.84
N PHE A 100 4.81 -0.14 -3.88
CA PHE A 100 5.00 1.30 -4.01
C PHE A 100 4.09 2.07 -3.03
N PRO A 101 4.61 3.05 -2.29
CA PRO A 101 6.03 3.36 -2.11
C PRO A 101 6.82 2.16 -1.58
N GLY A 102 8.15 2.13 -1.76
CA GLY A 102 8.97 1.06 -1.20
C GLY A 102 8.90 1.01 0.33
N ILE A 103 9.14 -0.16 0.93
CA ILE A 103 8.97 -0.37 2.38
C ILE A 103 9.87 0.51 3.26
N LYS A 104 10.96 1.05 2.72
CA LYS A 104 11.78 2.04 3.45
C LYS A 104 10.99 3.28 3.83
N ALA A 105 10.09 3.75 2.95
CA ALA A 105 9.23 4.90 3.26
C ALA A 105 8.35 4.61 4.47
N LEU A 106 7.71 3.44 4.50
CA LEU A 106 6.85 3.06 5.61
C LEU A 106 7.64 2.85 6.91
N LYS A 107 8.83 2.27 6.84
CA LYS A 107 9.69 2.10 8.02
C LYS A 107 10.00 3.44 8.72
N TYR A 108 10.23 4.49 7.95
CA TYR A 108 10.46 5.82 8.54
C TYR A 108 9.17 6.48 9.03
N SER A 109 8.06 6.33 8.32
CA SER A 109 6.78 6.95 8.73
C SER A 109 6.13 6.28 9.94
N GLN A 110 6.40 5.00 10.21
CA GLN A 110 5.86 4.28 11.38
C GLN A 110 6.45 4.73 12.71
N ASP A 111 7.65 5.28 12.74
CA ASP A 111 8.32 5.75 13.94
C ASP A 111 8.60 7.26 13.83
N ARG A 112 7.96 8.03 14.70
CA ARG A 112 8.03 9.49 14.66
C ARG A 112 9.43 10.05 14.92
N LEU A 113 10.25 9.36 15.71
CA LEU A 113 11.63 9.75 15.95
C LEU A 113 12.47 9.50 14.68
N LEU A 114 12.38 8.29 14.13
CA LEU A 114 13.10 7.94 12.89
C LEU A 114 12.72 8.86 11.73
N GLU A 115 11.43 9.19 11.60
CA GLU A 115 10.94 10.12 10.58
C GLU A 115 11.61 11.50 10.70
N LYS A 116 11.60 12.07 11.92
CA LYS A 116 12.19 13.38 12.15
C LYS A 116 13.71 13.39 11.99
N GLU A 117 14.39 12.35 12.46
CA GLU A 117 15.83 12.20 12.26
C GLU A 117 16.18 12.06 10.77
N PHE A 118 15.41 11.25 10.03
CA PHE A 118 15.61 11.08 8.60
C PHE A 118 15.44 12.40 7.84
N ILE A 119 14.37 13.14 8.08
CA ILE A 119 14.08 14.43 7.43
C ILE A 119 15.16 15.46 7.78
N SER A 120 15.56 15.53 9.06
CA SER A 120 16.61 16.44 9.51
C SER A 120 17.96 16.14 8.86
N ASN A 121 18.32 14.86 8.69
CA ASN A 121 19.54 14.43 8.02
C ASN A 121 19.58 14.79 6.53
N LEU A 122 18.44 15.05 5.92
CA LEU A 122 18.34 15.58 4.55
C LEU A 122 18.53 17.11 4.49
N GLY A 123 18.79 17.77 5.62
CA GLY A 123 18.90 19.22 5.71
C GLY A 123 17.56 19.96 5.70
N ILE A 124 16.45 19.25 5.90
CA ILE A 124 15.11 19.84 5.96
C ILE A 124 14.78 20.16 7.42
N SER A 125 14.34 21.37 7.69
CA SER A 125 13.93 21.80 9.04
C SER A 125 12.72 21.03 9.53
N VAL A 126 12.79 20.52 10.76
CA VAL A 126 11.68 19.87 11.46
C VAL A 126 11.35 20.62 12.75
N ALA A 127 10.12 20.50 13.22
CA ALA A 127 9.75 21.05 14.53
C ALA A 127 10.64 20.43 15.62
N PRO A 128 11.08 21.21 16.64
CA PRO A 128 11.87 20.70 17.75
C PRO A 128 11.23 19.47 18.40
N PHE A 129 12.03 18.50 18.76
CA PHE A 129 11.56 17.27 19.38
C PHE A 129 12.59 16.73 20.38
N TYR A 130 12.11 15.94 21.32
CA TYR A 130 12.93 15.27 22.32
C TYR A 130 12.52 13.78 22.39
N GLN A 131 13.53 12.91 22.42
CA GLN A 131 13.30 11.50 22.70
C GLN A 131 13.06 11.28 24.18
N ILE A 132 11.91 10.73 24.54
CA ILE A 132 11.62 10.31 25.90
C ILE A 132 12.16 8.87 26.06
N LYS A 133 13.16 8.71 26.91
CA LYS A 133 13.64 7.37 27.31
C LYS A 133 12.82 6.94 28.52
N LYS A 134 12.20 5.75 28.45
CA LYS A 134 11.60 5.08 29.61
C LYS A 134 12.69 4.51 30.51
#